data_f6d70d0da4f7930c7346e4bab1ed3834
#
_entry.id   f6d70d0da4f7930c7346e4bab1ed3834
#
_cell.length_a   1.000
_cell.length_b   1.000
_cell.length_c   1.000
_cell.angle_alpha   90.00
_cell.angle_beta   90.00
_cell.angle_gamma   90.00
#
_symmetry.space_group_name_H-M   'P 1'
#
loop_
_entity.id
_entity.type
_entity.pdbx_description
1 polymer ?
#
loop_
_entity_poly.entity_id
_entity_poly.type
_entity_poly.pdbx_seq_one_letter_code
_entity_poly.pdbx_strand_id
1 'polypeptide(L)'
;TPWIWAWLVLATPLLARAQPTFGAFQFSNGVHPAVDAVFEQAGNREVERFWLAELKNISAKVTGKKELIGHAARIPAASPDTIRILVSVEKPKGSLYTTAHLAFLTSAGYVGPDSPGRERDGCMEWVRQRTTVLQRQLAQAEVDRQKKTLDNLNRDMDMLRRDQQRAEDNLQRSEQRLDQAAKDSTDASREIALHTEAIAGMDSTARATATKQGTKDKAMREDRLKRAERTRASTARRIEDLRWTLKRNADDRMAKQARITAQEAALRSAREKLQAIR
;
A
#
# COMPACT_ATOMS: atom_id res chain seq x y z
N THR A 1 -4.11 -28.11 -38.00
CA THR A 1 -5.02 -27.69 -36.92
C THR A 1 -4.87 -28.60 -35.71
N PRO A 2 -4.29 -28.15 -34.61
CA PRO A 2 -4.48 -28.80 -33.33
C PRO A 2 -5.36 -27.94 -32.42
N TRP A 3 -6.42 -28.54 -31.92
CA TRP A 3 -7.32 -28.05 -30.92
C TRP A 3 -6.61 -28.04 -29.56
N ILE A 4 -6.32 -26.84 -29.03
CA ILE A 4 -5.86 -26.64 -27.65
C ILE A 4 -7.14 -26.41 -26.80
N TRP A 5 -7.60 -27.48 -26.14
CA TRP A 5 -8.59 -27.39 -25.07
C TRP A 5 -7.92 -26.77 -23.85
N ALA A 6 -8.12 -25.48 -23.64
CA ALA A 6 -7.78 -24.80 -22.40
C ALA A 6 -8.78 -25.25 -21.31
N TRP A 7 -8.34 -26.15 -20.44
CA TRP A 7 -9.02 -26.45 -19.18
C TRP A 7 -8.90 -25.24 -18.27
N LEU A 8 -9.93 -24.39 -18.29
CA LEU A 8 -10.14 -23.36 -17.30
C LEU A 8 -10.62 -24.06 -16.03
N VAL A 9 -9.68 -24.53 -15.19
CA VAL A 9 -9.98 -24.98 -13.83
C VAL A 9 -10.45 -23.76 -13.06
N LEU A 10 -11.77 -23.57 -12.99
CA LEU A 10 -12.42 -22.71 -12.02
C LEU A 10 -12.11 -23.30 -10.63
N ALA A 11 -10.98 -22.91 -10.06
CA ALA A 11 -10.73 -23.07 -8.64
C ALA A 11 -11.69 -22.13 -7.90
N THR A 12 -12.95 -22.59 -7.73
CA THR A 12 -13.82 -22.00 -6.71
C THR A 12 -13.07 -22.18 -5.38
N PRO A 13 -12.67 -21.12 -4.66
CA PRO A 13 -12.20 -21.28 -3.32
C PRO A 13 -13.39 -21.81 -2.53
N LEU A 14 -13.39 -23.11 -2.25
CA LEU A 14 -14.17 -23.68 -1.17
C LEU A 14 -13.71 -22.90 0.07
N LEU A 15 -14.45 -21.84 0.39
CA LEU A 15 -14.42 -21.22 1.71
C LEU A 15 -14.91 -22.31 2.67
N ALA A 16 -14.02 -23.25 2.99
CA ALA A 16 -14.23 -24.18 4.09
C ALA A 16 -14.32 -23.28 5.33
N ARG A 17 -15.57 -22.96 5.70
CA ARG A 17 -15.86 -22.37 6.99
C ARG A 17 -15.26 -23.36 7.98
N ALA A 18 -14.15 -22.98 8.61
CA ALA A 18 -13.64 -23.71 9.74
C ALA A 18 -14.67 -23.55 10.88
N GLN A 19 -15.68 -24.45 10.83
CA GLN A 19 -16.64 -24.54 11.95
C GLN A 19 -15.84 -25.05 13.14
N PRO A 20 -16.12 -24.53 14.35
CA PRO A 20 -15.53 -25.08 15.56
C PRO A 20 -15.78 -26.57 15.64
N THR A 21 -14.75 -27.33 15.98
CA THR A 21 -14.81 -28.80 16.10
C THR A 21 -14.28 -29.23 17.47
N PHE A 22 -14.76 -30.35 17.99
CA PHE A 22 -14.14 -30.93 19.19
C PHE A 22 -12.85 -31.64 18.84
N GLY A 23 -11.81 -31.36 19.62
CA GLY A 23 -10.52 -32.04 19.63
C GLY A 23 -10.07 -32.37 21.05
N ALA A 24 -8.88 -32.87 21.19
CA ALA A 24 -8.17 -33.02 22.49
C ALA A 24 -6.95 -32.08 22.47
N PHE A 25 -6.78 -31.28 23.51
CA PHE A 25 -5.67 -30.34 23.59
C PHE A 25 -4.95 -30.47 24.94
N GLN A 26 -3.61 -30.33 24.94
CA GLN A 26 -2.76 -30.35 26.13
C GLN A 26 -2.73 -28.96 26.75
N PHE A 27 -3.50 -28.76 27.80
CA PHE A 27 -3.41 -27.59 28.67
C PHE A 27 -2.35 -27.80 29.77
N SER A 28 -2.05 -26.77 30.54
CA SER A 28 -1.09 -26.80 31.64
C SER A 28 -1.47 -27.81 32.75
N ASN A 29 -2.77 -28.10 32.88
CA ASN A 29 -3.32 -29.01 33.88
C ASN A 29 -3.73 -30.39 33.34
N GLY A 30 -3.36 -30.71 32.11
CA GLY A 30 -3.63 -32.03 31.51
C GLY A 30 -4.22 -31.94 30.09
N VAL A 31 -4.48 -33.12 29.50
CA VAL A 31 -5.20 -33.22 28.23
C VAL A 31 -6.69 -33.17 28.47
N HIS A 32 -7.36 -32.23 27.81
CA HIS A 32 -8.80 -32.09 27.98
C HIS A 32 -9.51 -31.99 26.62
N PRO A 33 -10.78 -32.39 26.53
CA PRO A 33 -11.59 -32.06 25.39
C PRO A 33 -11.62 -30.53 25.19
N ALA A 34 -11.44 -30.08 23.96
CA ALA A 34 -11.45 -28.67 23.61
C ALA A 34 -12.23 -28.43 22.31
N VAL A 35 -12.84 -27.28 22.21
CA VAL A 35 -13.42 -26.78 20.97
C VAL A 35 -12.37 -25.97 20.25
N ASP A 36 -12.02 -26.39 19.04
CA ASP A 36 -10.99 -25.77 18.21
C ASP A 36 -11.63 -24.76 17.26
N ALA A 37 -11.20 -23.49 17.36
CA ALA A 37 -11.60 -22.42 16.46
C ALA A 37 -10.40 -21.96 15.64
N VAL A 38 -10.48 -22.09 14.30
CA VAL A 38 -9.38 -21.81 13.38
C VAL A 38 -9.61 -20.47 12.69
N PHE A 39 -8.55 -19.65 12.63
CA PHE A 39 -8.55 -18.32 12.02
C PHE A 39 -7.45 -18.24 10.95
N GLU A 40 -7.84 -17.98 9.71
CA GLU A 40 -6.90 -17.79 8.61
C GLU A 40 -6.27 -16.40 8.67
N GLN A 41 -4.95 -16.33 8.46
CA GLN A 41 -4.15 -15.09 8.42
C GLN A 41 -4.21 -14.21 9.69
N ALA A 42 -4.78 -14.72 10.77
CA ALA A 42 -4.83 -14.00 12.04
C ALA A 42 -3.50 -14.03 12.78
N GLY A 43 -3.19 -12.96 13.50
CA GLY A 43 -2.06 -12.91 14.42
C GLY A 43 -2.38 -13.57 15.75
N ASN A 44 -1.41 -14.32 16.34
CA ASN A 44 -1.60 -14.97 17.66
C ASN A 44 -2.10 -13.97 18.73
N ARG A 45 -1.41 -12.82 18.84
CA ARG A 45 -1.76 -11.76 19.81
C ARG A 45 -3.14 -11.13 19.57
N GLU A 46 -3.64 -11.16 18.34
CA GLU A 46 -4.93 -10.61 17.97
C GLU A 46 -6.05 -11.53 18.45
N VAL A 47 -5.90 -12.83 18.21
CA VAL A 47 -6.81 -13.87 18.68
C VAL A 47 -6.80 -13.95 20.21
N GLU A 48 -5.62 -13.93 20.85
CA GLU A 48 -5.48 -13.91 22.31
C GLU A 48 -6.20 -12.71 22.94
N ARG A 49 -6.00 -11.50 22.39
CA ARG A 49 -6.67 -10.29 22.89
C ARG A 49 -8.18 -10.36 22.78
N PHE A 50 -8.69 -10.90 21.68
CA PHE A 50 -10.11 -11.10 21.51
C PHE A 50 -10.68 -12.05 22.57
N TRP A 51 -10.10 -13.23 22.74
CA TRP A 51 -10.57 -14.19 23.73
C TRP A 51 -10.39 -13.68 25.16
N LEU A 52 -9.35 -12.93 25.46
CA LEU A 52 -9.20 -12.27 26.76
C LEU A 52 -10.33 -11.28 27.03
N ALA A 53 -10.73 -10.49 26.04
CA ALA A 53 -11.84 -9.57 26.17
C ALA A 53 -13.18 -10.30 26.35
N GLU A 54 -13.43 -11.35 25.56
CA GLU A 54 -14.64 -12.17 25.69
C GLU A 54 -14.73 -12.85 27.07
N LEU A 55 -13.62 -13.43 27.57
CA LEU A 55 -13.60 -14.01 28.91
C LEU A 55 -13.86 -12.97 30.00
N LYS A 56 -13.30 -11.75 29.89
CA LYS A 56 -13.56 -10.67 30.86
C LYS A 56 -15.02 -10.25 30.91
N ASN A 57 -15.72 -10.35 29.79
CA ASN A 57 -17.14 -9.97 29.71
C ASN A 57 -18.06 -10.97 30.40
N ILE A 58 -17.68 -12.25 30.47
CA ILE A 58 -18.56 -13.31 30.98
C ILE A 58 -18.09 -13.95 32.30
N SER A 59 -16.82 -13.72 32.69
CA SER A 59 -16.20 -14.34 33.86
C SER A 59 -16.04 -13.34 35.00
N ALA A 60 -16.18 -13.81 36.24
CA ALA A 60 -15.94 -12.98 37.43
C ALA A 60 -14.42 -12.57 37.53
N LYS A 61 -13.50 -13.41 37.06
CA LYS A 61 -12.07 -13.16 37.06
C LYS A 61 -11.40 -13.91 35.91
N VAL A 62 -10.41 -13.28 35.27
CA VAL A 62 -9.56 -13.92 34.28
C VAL A 62 -8.12 -13.93 34.77
N THR A 63 -7.47 -15.08 34.68
CA THR A 63 -6.06 -15.28 35.07
C THR A 63 -5.27 -15.95 33.94
N GLY A 64 -3.95 -15.99 34.09
CA GLY A 64 -3.05 -16.62 33.13
C GLY A 64 -2.49 -15.63 32.10
N LYS A 65 -1.38 -16.03 31.46
CA LYS A 65 -0.68 -15.26 30.41
C LYS A 65 -0.58 -16.02 29.09
N LYS A 66 -0.13 -17.28 29.14
CA LYS A 66 -0.06 -18.15 27.95
C LYS A 66 -1.37 -18.91 27.74
N GLU A 67 -1.97 -19.31 28.84
CA GLU A 67 -3.27 -19.97 28.91
C GLU A 67 -4.20 -19.07 29.70
N LEU A 68 -5.28 -18.62 29.11
CA LEU A 68 -6.25 -17.74 29.75
C LEU A 68 -7.26 -18.61 30.48
N ILE A 69 -7.52 -18.29 31.73
CA ILE A 69 -8.49 -19.02 32.57
C ILE A 69 -9.58 -18.06 33.01
N GLY A 70 -10.79 -18.25 32.49
CA GLY A 70 -11.98 -17.56 32.94
C GLY A 70 -12.62 -18.30 34.11
N HIS A 71 -12.66 -17.68 35.27
CA HIS A 71 -13.26 -18.24 36.50
C HIS A 71 -14.71 -17.77 36.66
N ALA A 72 -15.59 -18.69 37.05
CA ALA A 72 -17.00 -18.44 37.25
C ALA A 72 -17.68 -17.72 36.06
N ALA A 73 -17.36 -18.21 34.83
CA ALA A 73 -17.96 -17.71 33.60
C ALA A 73 -19.43 -18.12 33.50
N ARG A 74 -20.25 -17.28 32.87
CA ARG A 74 -21.69 -17.54 32.68
C ARG A 74 -21.99 -17.67 31.19
N ILE A 75 -22.40 -18.89 30.80
CA ILE A 75 -22.96 -19.20 29.47
C ILE A 75 -24.32 -19.88 29.68
N PRO A 76 -25.38 -19.10 29.76
CA PRO A 76 -26.72 -19.64 30.14
C PRO A 76 -27.25 -20.73 29.19
N ALA A 77 -26.78 -20.70 27.90
CA ALA A 77 -27.12 -21.72 26.93
C ALA A 77 -26.46 -23.07 27.21
N ALA A 78 -25.27 -23.08 27.83
CA ALA A 78 -24.52 -24.30 28.16
C ALA A 78 -24.89 -24.82 29.57
N SER A 79 -24.86 -23.94 30.59
CA SER A 79 -25.12 -24.36 31.98
C SER A 79 -25.86 -23.28 32.75
N PRO A 80 -26.80 -23.64 33.67
CA PRO A 80 -27.37 -22.72 34.61
C PRO A 80 -26.35 -22.24 35.65
N ASP A 81 -25.34 -23.06 35.93
CA ASP A 81 -24.26 -22.77 36.87
C ASP A 81 -23.08 -22.06 36.21
N THR A 82 -22.21 -21.50 37.04
CA THR A 82 -20.96 -20.93 36.54
C THR A 82 -19.99 -22.03 36.14
N ILE A 83 -19.26 -21.81 35.07
CA ILE A 83 -18.27 -22.73 34.50
C ILE A 83 -16.87 -22.12 34.54
N ARG A 84 -15.84 -22.95 34.39
CA ARG A 84 -14.47 -22.50 34.14
C ARG A 84 -14.14 -22.72 32.68
N ILE A 85 -13.51 -21.73 32.06
CA ILE A 85 -13.13 -21.80 30.65
C ILE A 85 -11.60 -21.64 30.57
N LEU A 86 -10.93 -22.60 29.91
CA LEU A 86 -9.52 -22.50 29.57
C LEU A 86 -9.41 -22.15 28.08
N VAL A 87 -8.53 -21.21 27.75
CA VAL A 87 -8.27 -20.83 26.35
C VAL A 87 -6.77 -20.81 26.11
N SER A 88 -6.32 -21.57 25.14
CA SER A 88 -4.95 -21.52 24.61
C SER A 88 -4.99 -21.15 23.14
N VAL A 89 -4.07 -20.29 22.68
CA VAL A 89 -4.01 -19.87 21.29
C VAL A 89 -2.64 -20.24 20.73
N GLU A 90 -2.66 -20.98 19.63
CA GLU A 90 -1.44 -21.46 18.98
C GLU A 90 -1.39 -21.07 17.51
N LYS A 91 -0.18 -20.70 17.07
CA LYS A 91 0.16 -20.52 15.67
C LYS A 91 1.44 -21.25 15.36
N PRO A 92 1.38 -22.41 14.70
CA PRO A 92 2.58 -23.12 14.28
C PRO A 92 3.49 -22.23 13.42
N LYS A 93 4.80 -22.36 13.58
CA LYS A 93 5.76 -21.56 12.81
C LYS A 93 5.57 -21.78 11.31
N GLY A 94 5.41 -20.72 10.56
CA GLY A 94 5.15 -20.78 9.11
C GLY A 94 3.69 -21.06 8.72
N SER A 95 2.79 -21.29 9.68
CA SER A 95 1.36 -21.52 9.41
C SER A 95 0.65 -20.21 9.07
N LEU A 96 -0.30 -20.28 8.12
CA LEU A 96 -1.26 -19.22 7.84
C LEU A 96 -2.43 -19.23 8.83
N TYR A 97 -2.57 -20.31 9.61
CA TYR A 97 -3.69 -20.52 10.52
C TYR A 97 -3.26 -20.32 11.97
N THR A 98 -4.12 -19.66 12.73
CA THR A 98 -4.06 -19.55 14.19
C THR A 98 -5.24 -20.30 14.76
N THR A 99 -5.02 -21.19 15.73
CA THR A 99 -6.07 -21.98 16.36
C THR A 99 -6.24 -21.54 17.81
N ALA A 100 -7.47 -21.31 18.22
CA ALA A 100 -7.84 -21.16 19.63
C ALA A 100 -8.49 -22.46 20.12
N HIS A 101 -7.95 -23.02 21.19
CA HIS A 101 -8.41 -24.22 21.87
C HIS A 101 -9.15 -23.80 23.14
N LEU A 102 -10.44 -24.16 23.25
CA LEU A 102 -11.30 -23.76 24.36
C LEU A 102 -11.82 -24.99 25.10
N ALA A 103 -11.43 -25.18 26.34
CA ALA A 103 -11.98 -26.23 27.21
C ALA A 103 -12.94 -25.64 28.25
N PHE A 104 -14.07 -26.30 28.47
CA PHE A 104 -15.13 -25.89 29.37
C PHE A 104 -15.27 -26.89 30.48
N LEU A 105 -15.13 -26.45 31.72
CA LEU A 105 -15.28 -27.27 32.91
C LEU A 105 -16.56 -26.86 33.64
N THR A 106 -17.54 -27.76 33.65
CA THR A 106 -18.78 -27.68 34.42
C THR A 106 -18.69 -28.43 35.75
N SER A 107 -19.76 -28.43 36.51
CA SER A 107 -19.87 -29.28 37.75
C SER A 107 -19.81 -30.79 37.44
N ALA A 108 -20.17 -31.19 36.21
CA ALA A 108 -20.16 -32.58 35.76
C ALA A 108 -18.80 -33.02 35.17
N GLY A 109 -17.86 -32.09 34.94
CA GLY A 109 -16.57 -32.36 34.34
C GLY A 109 -16.31 -31.52 33.10
N TYR A 110 -15.26 -31.90 32.31
CA TYR A 110 -14.95 -31.23 31.05
C TYR A 110 -15.96 -31.58 29.97
N VAL A 111 -16.45 -30.54 29.28
CA VAL A 111 -17.42 -30.71 28.18
C VAL A 111 -16.70 -31.24 26.94
N GLY A 112 -17.13 -32.37 26.44
CA GLY A 112 -16.59 -33.06 25.28
C GLY A 112 -17.69 -33.58 24.34
N PRO A 113 -17.31 -34.40 23.34
CA PRO A 113 -18.26 -34.94 22.36
C PRO A 113 -19.38 -35.76 23.01
N ASP A 114 -19.07 -36.48 24.12
CA ASP A 114 -19.97 -37.38 24.84
C ASP A 114 -20.76 -36.69 25.96
N SER A 115 -20.58 -35.38 26.18
CA SER A 115 -21.28 -34.62 27.22
C SER A 115 -22.76 -34.46 26.89
N PRO A 116 -23.61 -34.17 27.87
CA PRO A 116 -25.05 -33.90 27.68
C PRO A 116 -25.26 -32.86 26.58
N GLY A 117 -26.21 -33.10 25.68
CA GLY A 117 -26.45 -32.31 24.48
C GLY A 117 -26.58 -30.81 24.76
N ARG A 118 -27.25 -30.42 25.84
CA ARG A 118 -27.39 -29.01 26.26
C ARG A 118 -26.01 -28.34 26.51
N GLU A 119 -25.14 -28.98 27.29
CA GLU A 119 -23.84 -28.42 27.63
C GLU A 119 -22.93 -28.35 26.41
N ARG A 120 -22.88 -29.46 25.67
CA ARG A 120 -22.11 -29.60 24.44
C ARG A 120 -22.53 -28.55 23.39
N ASP A 121 -23.80 -28.53 23.06
CA ASP A 121 -24.34 -27.68 22.01
C ASP A 121 -24.30 -26.20 22.40
N GLY A 122 -24.53 -25.88 23.69
CA GLY A 122 -24.43 -24.52 24.23
C GLY A 122 -23.01 -23.97 24.20
N CYS A 123 -22.01 -24.76 24.56
CA CYS A 123 -20.60 -24.37 24.46
C CYS A 123 -20.17 -24.19 23.00
N MET A 124 -20.52 -25.14 22.12
CA MET A 124 -20.22 -25.10 20.70
C MET A 124 -20.83 -23.86 20.03
N GLU A 125 -22.10 -23.59 20.31
CA GLU A 125 -22.80 -22.44 19.76
C GLU A 125 -22.20 -21.12 20.24
N TRP A 126 -21.82 -21.03 21.53
CA TRP A 126 -21.14 -19.85 22.04
C TRP A 126 -19.81 -19.62 21.33
N VAL A 127 -18.98 -20.66 21.17
CA VAL A 127 -17.70 -20.54 20.41
C VAL A 127 -17.97 -20.14 18.98
N ARG A 128 -18.96 -20.74 18.32
CA ARG A 128 -19.31 -20.44 16.93
C ARG A 128 -19.68 -18.96 16.74
N GLN A 129 -20.52 -18.42 17.63
CA GLN A 129 -20.93 -17.02 17.59
C GLN A 129 -19.72 -16.08 17.79
N ARG A 130 -18.84 -16.36 18.76
CA ARG A 130 -17.65 -15.55 19.03
C ARG A 130 -16.63 -15.66 17.90
N THR A 131 -16.43 -16.85 17.34
CA THR A 131 -15.59 -17.06 16.15
C THR A 131 -16.08 -16.24 14.97
N THR A 132 -17.38 -16.20 14.70
CA THR A 132 -17.98 -15.36 13.65
C THR A 132 -17.70 -13.87 13.89
N VAL A 133 -17.84 -13.40 15.13
CA VAL A 133 -17.55 -11.99 15.48
C VAL A 133 -16.06 -11.67 15.19
N LEU A 134 -15.14 -12.51 15.65
CA LEU A 134 -13.72 -12.30 15.40
C LEU A 134 -13.38 -12.35 13.90
N GLN A 135 -13.92 -13.31 13.17
CA GLN A 135 -13.73 -13.40 11.72
C GLN A 135 -14.19 -12.14 10.99
N ARG A 136 -15.33 -11.56 11.39
CA ARG A 136 -15.81 -10.26 10.85
C ARG A 136 -14.86 -9.12 11.18
N GLN A 137 -14.37 -9.04 12.41
CA GLN A 137 -13.40 -8.01 12.82
C GLN A 137 -12.10 -8.11 12.01
N LEU A 138 -11.57 -9.33 11.83
CA LEU A 138 -10.37 -9.59 11.02
C LEU A 138 -10.57 -9.21 9.54
N ALA A 139 -11.70 -9.62 8.97
CA ALA A 139 -12.03 -9.30 7.58
C ALA A 139 -12.23 -7.78 7.38
N GLN A 140 -12.88 -7.09 8.34
CA GLN A 140 -13.03 -5.63 8.31
C GLN A 140 -11.67 -4.93 8.39
N ALA A 141 -10.78 -5.36 9.30
CA ALA A 141 -9.45 -4.82 9.43
C ALA A 141 -8.62 -5.01 8.14
N GLU A 142 -8.82 -6.12 7.42
CA GLU A 142 -8.19 -6.33 6.11
C GLU A 142 -8.74 -5.37 5.06
N VAL A 143 -10.05 -5.18 4.97
CA VAL A 143 -10.68 -4.18 4.07
C VAL A 143 -10.11 -2.78 4.34
N ASP A 144 -10.00 -2.38 5.59
CA ASP A 144 -9.49 -1.07 5.98
C ASP A 144 -7.99 -0.92 5.61
N ARG A 145 -7.20 -1.98 5.75
CA ARG A 145 -5.79 -2.02 5.34
C ARG A 145 -5.65 -1.87 3.83
N GLN A 146 -6.42 -2.63 3.05
CA GLN A 146 -6.40 -2.56 1.60
C GLN A 146 -6.87 -1.19 1.09
N LYS A 147 -7.91 -0.61 1.71
CA LYS A 147 -8.37 0.74 1.41
C LYS A 147 -7.29 1.79 1.67
N LYS A 148 -6.64 1.75 2.83
CA LYS A 148 -5.55 2.67 3.16
C LYS A 148 -4.39 2.58 2.16
N THR A 149 -4.05 1.37 1.71
CA THR A 149 -3.01 1.17 0.68
C THR A 149 -3.44 1.80 -0.64
N LEU A 150 -4.69 1.62 -1.07
CA LEU A 150 -5.23 2.23 -2.28
C LEU A 150 -5.22 3.76 -2.21
N ASP A 151 -5.64 4.33 -1.07
CA ASP A 151 -5.64 5.79 -0.86
C ASP A 151 -4.21 6.36 -0.95
N ASN A 152 -3.21 5.65 -0.43
CA ASN A 152 -1.80 6.07 -0.55
C ASN A 152 -1.32 6.03 -2.01
N LEU A 153 -1.64 4.95 -2.75
CA LEU A 153 -1.28 4.84 -4.17
C LEU A 153 -1.92 5.95 -5.02
N ASN A 154 -3.16 6.32 -4.73
CA ASN A 154 -3.85 7.43 -5.41
C ASN A 154 -3.17 8.78 -5.11
N ARG A 155 -2.79 9.03 -3.85
CA ARG A 155 -2.04 10.26 -3.49
C ARG A 155 -0.70 10.34 -4.22
N ASP A 156 0.02 9.23 -4.32
CA ASP A 156 1.28 9.16 -5.07
C ASP A 156 1.06 9.44 -6.56
N MET A 157 -0.02 8.90 -7.15
CA MET A 157 -0.39 9.18 -8.54
C MET A 157 -0.67 10.67 -8.76
N ASP A 158 -1.38 11.31 -7.83
CA ASP A 158 -1.66 12.75 -7.92
C ASP A 158 -0.40 13.61 -7.77
N MET A 159 0.60 13.17 -6.98
CA MET A 159 1.91 13.81 -6.94
C MET A 159 2.62 13.71 -8.29
N LEU A 160 2.66 12.51 -8.89
CA LEU A 160 3.27 12.31 -10.21
C LEU A 160 2.61 13.16 -11.31
N ARG A 161 1.29 13.32 -11.27
CA ARG A 161 0.55 14.22 -12.20
C ARG A 161 0.96 15.68 -12.04
N ARG A 162 1.07 16.16 -10.79
CA ARG A 162 1.51 17.54 -10.52
C ARG A 162 2.96 17.77 -10.94
N ASP A 163 3.84 16.78 -10.73
CA ASP A 163 5.23 16.89 -11.15
C ASP A 163 5.37 16.87 -12.67
N GLN A 164 4.54 16.09 -13.36
CA GLN A 164 4.44 16.15 -14.83
C GLN A 164 4.06 17.54 -15.30
N GLN A 165 2.99 18.12 -14.75
CA GLN A 165 2.53 19.46 -15.16
C GLN A 165 3.63 20.51 -14.95
N ARG A 166 4.32 20.47 -13.81
CA ARG A 166 5.45 21.37 -13.55
C ARG A 166 6.60 21.19 -14.54
N ALA A 167 6.90 19.95 -14.91
CA ALA A 167 7.95 19.66 -15.88
C ALA A 167 7.56 20.15 -17.30
N GLU A 168 6.30 19.99 -17.71
CA GLU A 168 5.74 20.49 -18.96
C GLU A 168 5.80 22.02 -19.02
N ASP A 169 5.36 22.70 -17.96
CA ASP A 169 5.42 24.18 -17.88
C ASP A 169 6.88 24.68 -17.94
N ASN A 170 7.80 23.99 -17.29
CA ASN A 170 9.23 24.33 -17.33
C ASN A 170 9.85 24.03 -18.71
N LEU A 171 9.41 22.98 -19.38
CA LEU A 171 9.84 22.66 -20.75
C LEU A 171 9.41 23.76 -21.70
N GLN A 172 8.15 24.15 -21.68
CA GLN A 172 7.63 25.24 -22.52
C GLN A 172 8.38 26.55 -22.30
N ARG A 173 8.63 26.94 -21.03
CA ARG A 173 9.42 28.15 -20.73
C ARG A 173 10.86 28.05 -21.21
N SER A 174 11.44 26.85 -21.17
CA SER A 174 12.81 26.63 -21.63
C SER A 174 12.89 26.67 -23.16
N GLU A 175 11.91 26.15 -23.88
CA GLU A 175 11.79 26.25 -25.33
C GLU A 175 11.66 27.71 -25.77
N GLN A 176 10.80 28.51 -25.13
CA GLN A 176 10.71 29.95 -25.40
C GLN A 176 12.03 30.69 -25.16
N ARG A 177 12.77 30.36 -24.10
CA ARG A 177 14.10 30.93 -23.84
C ARG A 177 15.14 30.51 -24.87
N LEU A 178 15.06 29.28 -25.38
CA LEU A 178 15.94 28.79 -26.41
C LEU A 178 15.72 29.58 -27.72
N ASP A 179 14.46 29.77 -28.10
CA ASP A 179 14.07 30.57 -29.28
C ASP A 179 14.53 32.02 -29.18
N GLN A 180 14.38 32.63 -27.98
CA GLN A 180 14.84 34.00 -27.78
C GLN A 180 16.38 34.08 -27.83
N ALA A 181 17.09 33.18 -27.22
CA ALA A 181 18.55 33.13 -27.28
C ALA A 181 19.07 32.86 -28.71
N ALA A 182 18.34 32.09 -29.51
CA ALA A 182 18.67 31.88 -30.92
C ALA A 182 18.51 33.19 -31.73
N LYS A 183 17.40 33.97 -31.54
CA LYS A 183 17.19 35.28 -32.14
C LYS A 183 18.31 36.24 -31.74
N ASP A 184 18.55 36.37 -30.42
CA ASP A 184 19.59 37.27 -29.88
C ASP A 184 21.00 36.94 -30.47
N SER A 185 21.32 35.65 -30.67
CA SER A 185 22.55 35.22 -31.28
C SER A 185 22.65 35.60 -32.77
N THR A 186 21.56 35.44 -33.50
CA THR A 186 21.44 35.81 -34.89
C THR A 186 21.58 37.33 -35.10
N ASP A 187 20.85 38.11 -34.29
CA ASP A 187 20.88 39.57 -34.32
C ASP A 187 22.29 40.10 -34.01
N ALA A 188 22.89 39.60 -32.92
CA ALA A 188 24.25 39.96 -32.55
C ALA A 188 25.30 39.64 -33.66
N SER A 189 25.18 38.46 -34.30
CA SER A 189 26.04 38.08 -35.40
C SER A 189 25.86 39.02 -36.60
N ARG A 190 24.62 39.39 -36.94
CA ARG A 190 24.31 40.34 -38.03
C ARG A 190 24.85 41.74 -37.73
N GLU A 191 24.69 42.22 -36.48
CA GLU A 191 25.25 43.51 -36.06
C GLU A 191 26.77 43.55 -36.15
N ILE A 192 27.47 42.46 -35.79
CA ILE A 192 28.92 42.32 -35.91
C ILE A 192 29.33 42.40 -37.39
N ALA A 193 28.64 41.70 -38.29
CA ALA A 193 28.92 41.68 -39.70
C ALA A 193 28.76 43.09 -40.33
N LEU A 194 27.63 43.74 -40.06
CA LEU A 194 27.36 45.10 -40.56
C LEU A 194 28.39 46.13 -40.08
N HIS A 195 28.77 46.02 -38.77
CA HIS A 195 29.78 46.88 -38.20
C HIS A 195 31.19 46.67 -38.81
N THR A 196 31.53 45.42 -39.09
CA THR A 196 32.78 45.06 -39.72
C THR A 196 32.86 45.60 -41.17
N GLU A 197 31.76 45.48 -41.89
CA GLU A 197 31.62 46.00 -43.26
C GLU A 197 31.68 47.54 -43.32
N ALA A 198 31.00 48.19 -42.37
CA ALA A 198 31.06 49.65 -42.27
C ALA A 198 32.47 50.18 -41.99
N ILE A 199 33.26 49.52 -41.12
CA ILE A 199 34.65 49.91 -40.87
C ILE A 199 35.52 49.64 -42.09
N ALA A 200 35.29 48.58 -42.84
CA ALA A 200 36.06 48.25 -44.04
C ALA A 200 35.88 49.30 -45.16
N GLY A 201 34.70 49.93 -45.28
CA GLY A 201 34.41 50.95 -46.28
C GLY A 201 34.87 52.38 -45.94
N MET A 202 35.50 52.62 -44.76
CA MET A 202 35.99 53.94 -44.34
C MET A 202 37.37 54.27 -44.91
N ASP A 203 37.59 55.59 -45.19
CA ASP A 203 38.91 56.12 -45.54
C ASP A 203 39.94 55.92 -44.40
N SER A 204 41.28 55.95 -44.72
CA SER A 204 42.34 55.65 -43.79
C SER A 204 42.36 56.57 -42.55
N THR A 205 42.06 57.87 -42.72
CA THR A 205 41.97 58.86 -41.64
C THR A 205 40.74 58.70 -40.74
N ALA A 206 39.58 58.43 -41.34
CA ALA A 206 38.33 58.16 -40.62
C ALA A 206 38.42 56.80 -39.89
N ARG A 207 39.10 55.83 -40.48
CA ARG A 207 39.33 54.51 -39.88
C ARG A 207 40.17 54.56 -38.60
N ALA A 208 41.22 55.44 -38.53
CA ALA A 208 42.06 55.59 -37.33
C ALA A 208 41.29 56.19 -36.13
N THR A 209 40.36 57.08 -36.38
CA THR A 209 39.52 57.70 -35.32
C THR A 209 38.35 56.82 -34.94
N ALA A 210 37.73 56.15 -35.85
CA ALA A 210 36.62 55.22 -35.63
C ALA A 210 37.11 53.92 -34.93
N THR A 211 38.40 53.55 -35.05
CA THR A 211 38.97 52.31 -34.54
C THR A 211 38.91 52.20 -33.02
N LYS A 212 39.08 53.29 -32.25
CA LYS A 212 39.02 53.26 -30.77
C LYS A 212 37.59 53.07 -30.23
N GLN A 213 36.58 53.71 -30.83
CA GLN A 213 35.20 53.52 -30.45
C GLN A 213 34.65 52.19 -30.99
N GLY A 214 34.99 51.90 -32.25
CA GLY A 214 34.58 50.69 -32.94
C GLY A 214 35.08 49.39 -32.31
N THR A 215 36.28 49.41 -31.68
CA THR A 215 36.80 48.23 -30.94
C THR A 215 36.01 47.95 -29.68
N LYS A 216 35.56 48.99 -28.94
CA LYS A 216 34.69 48.82 -27.76
C LYS A 216 33.31 48.31 -28.14
N ASP A 217 32.72 48.88 -29.20
CA ASP A 217 31.42 48.47 -29.66
C ASP A 217 31.41 47.03 -30.21
N LYS A 218 32.48 46.64 -30.93
CA LYS A 218 32.69 45.27 -31.36
C LYS A 218 32.81 44.30 -30.18
N ALA A 219 33.63 44.66 -29.18
CA ALA A 219 33.80 43.83 -28.00
C ALA A 219 32.48 43.61 -27.22
N MET A 220 31.63 44.67 -27.11
CA MET A 220 30.31 44.55 -26.50
C MET A 220 29.37 43.60 -27.28
N ARG A 221 29.38 43.66 -28.61
CA ARG A 221 28.58 42.77 -29.48
C ARG A 221 29.08 41.33 -29.44
N GLU A 222 30.37 41.12 -29.44
CA GLU A 222 30.96 39.78 -29.22
C GLU A 222 30.62 39.18 -27.87
N ASP A 223 30.62 39.99 -26.80
CA ASP A 223 30.19 39.58 -25.47
C ASP A 223 28.71 39.22 -25.43
N ARG A 224 27.85 39.99 -26.12
CA ARG A 224 26.42 39.67 -26.28
C ARG A 224 26.23 38.35 -27.04
N LEU A 225 26.93 38.11 -28.08
CA LEU A 225 26.90 36.88 -28.85
C LEU A 225 27.33 35.69 -27.97
N LYS A 226 28.47 35.79 -27.28
CA LYS A 226 28.93 34.74 -26.35
C LYS A 226 27.94 34.41 -25.25
N ARG A 227 27.27 35.42 -24.70
CA ARG A 227 26.21 35.23 -23.69
C ARG A 227 25.00 34.52 -24.30
N ALA A 228 24.51 34.91 -25.47
CA ALA A 228 23.43 34.27 -26.17
C ALA A 228 23.73 32.79 -26.49
N GLU A 229 24.94 32.49 -26.99
CA GLU A 229 25.40 31.11 -27.26
C GLU A 229 25.48 30.25 -25.98
N ARG A 230 26.00 30.79 -24.88
CA ARG A 230 26.03 30.09 -23.59
C ARG A 230 24.62 29.81 -23.06
N THR A 231 23.74 30.80 -23.16
CA THR A 231 22.32 30.63 -22.77
C THR A 231 21.65 29.57 -23.63
N ARG A 232 21.88 29.59 -24.94
CA ARG A 232 21.38 28.58 -25.87
C ARG A 232 21.84 27.17 -25.48
N ALA A 233 23.15 26.98 -25.28
CA ALA A 233 23.71 25.68 -24.92
C ALA A 233 23.20 25.16 -23.56
N SER A 234 23.13 26.00 -22.54
CA SER A 234 22.63 25.62 -21.23
C SER A 234 21.12 25.31 -21.24
N THR A 235 20.36 26.08 -22.01
CA THR A 235 18.90 25.88 -22.15
C THR A 235 18.58 24.61 -22.94
N ALA A 236 19.36 24.29 -24.00
CA ALA A 236 19.21 23.05 -24.73
C ALA A 236 19.42 21.81 -23.82
N ARG A 237 20.47 21.82 -23.01
CA ARG A 237 20.71 20.73 -22.03
C ARG A 237 19.55 20.61 -21.06
N ARG A 238 19.04 21.72 -20.54
CA ARG A 238 17.88 21.71 -19.63
C ARG A 238 16.62 21.14 -20.29
N ILE A 239 16.39 21.39 -21.55
CA ILE A 239 15.28 20.80 -22.31
C ILE A 239 15.42 19.28 -22.39
N GLU A 240 16.62 18.76 -22.66
CA GLU A 240 16.89 17.33 -22.68
C GLU A 240 16.63 16.67 -21.31
N ASP A 241 17.10 17.29 -20.22
CA ASP A 241 16.87 16.82 -18.85
C ASP A 241 15.36 16.80 -18.51
N LEU A 242 14.62 17.82 -18.90
CA LEU A 242 13.17 17.88 -18.69
C LEU A 242 12.43 16.82 -19.51
N ARG A 243 12.80 16.58 -20.76
CA ARG A 243 12.23 15.52 -21.60
C ARG A 243 12.48 14.14 -21.00
N TRP A 244 13.71 13.90 -20.50
CA TRP A 244 14.02 12.66 -19.80
C TRP A 244 13.17 12.50 -18.51
N THR A 245 13.03 13.57 -17.73
CA THR A 245 12.18 13.59 -16.51
C THR A 245 10.73 13.28 -16.85
N LEU A 246 10.17 13.86 -17.90
CA LEU A 246 8.80 13.59 -18.37
C LEU A 246 8.62 12.13 -18.79
N LYS A 247 9.58 11.57 -19.53
CA LYS A 247 9.56 10.15 -19.92
C LYS A 247 9.52 9.24 -18.68
N ARG A 248 10.44 9.47 -17.73
CA ARG A 248 10.51 8.71 -16.49
C ARG A 248 9.20 8.82 -15.67
N ASN A 249 8.65 10.02 -15.56
CA ASN A 249 7.37 10.24 -14.87
C ASN A 249 6.24 9.46 -15.55
N ALA A 250 6.20 9.39 -16.87
CA ALA A 250 5.22 8.60 -17.61
C ALA A 250 5.34 7.10 -17.29
N ASP A 251 6.55 6.55 -17.25
CA ASP A 251 6.83 5.16 -16.90
C ASP A 251 6.41 4.87 -15.44
N ASP A 252 6.77 5.75 -14.51
CA ASP A 252 6.39 5.64 -13.09
C ASP A 252 4.86 5.66 -12.91
N ARG A 253 4.15 6.48 -13.68
CA ARG A 253 2.67 6.55 -13.65
C ARG A 253 2.04 5.27 -14.20
N MET A 254 2.56 4.70 -15.27
CA MET A 254 2.06 3.41 -15.79
C MET A 254 2.26 2.29 -14.75
N ALA A 255 3.43 2.21 -14.14
CA ALA A 255 3.70 1.25 -13.08
C ALA A 255 2.79 1.45 -11.85
N LYS A 256 2.54 2.70 -11.45
CA LYS A 256 1.65 3.04 -10.34
C LYS A 256 0.20 2.70 -10.68
N GLN A 257 -0.26 2.96 -11.90
CA GLN A 257 -1.61 2.59 -12.35
C GLN A 257 -1.84 1.08 -12.31
N ALA A 258 -0.86 0.28 -12.73
CA ALA A 258 -0.96 -1.18 -12.62
C ALA A 258 -1.10 -1.64 -11.15
N ARG A 259 -0.37 -1.00 -10.23
CA ARG A 259 -0.51 -1.27 -8.79
C ARG A 259 -1.87 -0.87 -8.23
N ILE A 260 -2.43 0.26 -8.67
CA ILE A 260 -3.78 0.70 -8.29
C ILE A 260 -4.81 -0.34 -8.72
N THR A 261 -4.77 -0.79 -9.98
CA THR A 261 -5.69 -1.81 -10.49
C THR A 261 -5.59 -3.13 -9.71
N ALA A 262 -4.37 -3.59 -9.40
CA ALA A 262 -4.16 -4.78 -8.57
C ALA A 262 -4.70 -4.59 -7.14
N GLN A 263 -4.52 -3.40 -6.56
CA GLN A 263 -5.00 -3.06 -5.22
C GLN A 263 -6.53 -2.96 -5.16
N GLU A 264 -7.18 -2.44 -6.20
CA GLU A 264 -8.64 -2.43 -6.33
C GLU A 264 -9.21 -3.85 -6.37
N ALA A 265 -8.56 -4.76 -7.10
CA ALA A 265 -8.94 -6.17 -7.12
C ALA A 265 -8.79 -6.83 -5.73
N ALA A 266 -7.69 -6.56 -5.02
CA ALA A 266 -7.47 -7.05 -3.66
C ALA A 266 -8.53 -6.51 -2.68
N LEU A 267 -8.87 -5.22 -2.76
CA LEU A 267 -9.92 -4.61 -1.95
C LEU A 267 -11.30 -5.22 -2.24
N ARG A 268 -11.61 -5.49 -3.50
CA ARG A 268 -12.85 -6.17 -3.89
C ARG A 268 -12.92 -7.57 -3.28
N SER A 269 -11.88 -8.37 -3.42
CA SER A 269 -11.79 -9.70 -2.82
C SER A 269 -11.94 -9.67 -1.29
N ALA A 270 -11.30 -8.70 -0.61
CA ALA A 270 -11.46 -8.54 0.84
C ALA A 270 -12.90 -8.20 1.25
N ARG A 271 -13.60 -7.37 0.48
CA ARG A 271 -15.03 -7.05 0.70
C ARG A 271 -15.93 -8.26 0.48
N GLU A 272 -15.68 -9.04 -0.55
CA GLU A 272 -16.42 -10.29 -0.81
C GLU A 272 -16.25 -11.29 0.33
N LYS A 273 -15.03 -11.47 0.85
CA LYS A 273 -14.76 -12.28 2.04
C LYS A 273 -15.54 -11.80 3.25
N LEU A 274 -15.56 -10.48 3.51
CA LEU A 274 -16.32 -9.90 4.63
C LEU A 274 -17.83 -10.16 4.49
N GLN A 275 -18.39 -10.02 3.29
CA GLN A 275 -19.81 -10.27 3.02
C GLN A 275 -20.19 -11.75 3.16
N ALA A 276 -19.26 -12.67 2.88
CA ALA A 276 -19.48 -14.10 3.00
C ALA A 276 -19.55 -14.58 4.45
N ILE A 277 -19.09 -13.80 5.44
CA ILE A 277 -19.14 -14.14 6.87
C ILE A 277 -20.55 -13.82 7.39
N ARG A 278 -21.36 -14.85 7.59
CA ARG A 278 -22.75 -14.74 8.10
C ARG A 278 -22.83 -15.15 9.56
#